data_38b79cb7cc4f3c644f7b5a0a6f44524e
#
_entry.id   38b79cb7cc4f3c644f7b5a0a6f44524e
#
_cell.length_a   1.000
_cell.length_b   1.000
_cell.length_c   1.000
_cell.angle_alpha   90.00
_cell.angle_beta   90.00
_cell.angle_gamma   90.00
#
_symmetry.space_group_name_H-M   'P 1'
#
loop_
_entity.id
_entity.type
_entity.pdbx_description
1 polymer ?
#
loop_
_entity_poly.entity_id
_entity_poly.type
_entity_poly.pdbx_seq_one_letter_code
_entity_poly.pdbx_strand_id
1 'polypeptide(L)'
;LETCTFGATSIGQHDYFWHRPEEGSHKDQQYFQEVVDAPELKALVRELNLAAAALARQACDEAEAADGKPRLVAGSIGPMPVTCSLSPDVNDPGFRAVNFRQLRQAYRDQVLALLEGGVDMLLVETIFDTLNAKAALFAIEEIFEEQPESSVPVMVSVTLTDKAGRTL
;
A
#
# COMPACT_ATOMS: atom_id res chain seq x y z
N LEU A 1 15.25 -8.74 2.53
CA LEU A 1 14.31 -9.05 1.46
C LEU A 1 13.05 -8.23 1.65
N GLU A 2 12.41 -7.81 0.58
CA GLU A 2 11.11 -7.10 0.64
C GLU A 2 10.00 -7.98 0.06
N THR A 3 8.76 -7.74 0.54
CA THR A 3 7.58 -8.30 -0.07
C THR A 3 7.26 -7.48 -1.32
N CYS A 4 7.25 -8.09 -2.49
CA CYS A 4 6.84 -7.40 -3.71
C CYS A 4 5.39 -7.77 -4.03
N THR A 5 4.46 -6.94 -3.60
CA THR A 5 3.04 -7.12 -3.87
C THR A 5 2.52 -5.93 -4.66
N PHE A 6 2.77 -5.97 -5.96
CA PHE A 6 2.20 -4.98 -6.86
C PHE A 6 0.68 -4.97 -6.74
N GLY A 7 0.12 -3.82 -6.40
CA GLY A 7 -1.32 -3.69 -6.21
C GLY A 7 -1.90 -4.36 -4.95
N ALA A 8 -1.13 -4.50 -3.89
CA ALA A 8 -1.53 -5.24 -2.66
C ALA A 8 -2.59 -4.55 -1.78
N THR A 9 -3.18 -3.45 -2.22
CA THR A 9 -4.33 -2.78 -1.58
C THR A 9 -5.64 -3.13 -2.30
N SER A 10 -6.79 -2.92 -1.66
CA SER A 10 -8.10 -3.10 -2.29
C SER A 10 -8.25 -2.28 -3.57
N ILE A 11 -7.79 -1.02 -3.56
CA ILE A 11 -7.81 -0.14 -4.74
C ILE A 11 -6.90 -0.69 -5.84
N GLY A 12 -5.71 -1.19 -5.51
CA GLY A 12 -4.79 -1.79 -6.46
C GLY A 12 -5.36 -3.07 -7.08
N GLN A 13 -5.89 -3.96 -6.26
CA GLN A 13 -6.48 -5.23 -6.72
C GLN A 13 -7.69 -5.03 -7.62
N HIS A 14 -8.54 -4.08 -7.31
CA HIS A 14 -9.73 -3.79 -8.11
C HIS A 14 -9.38 -3.43 -9.55
N ASP A 15 -8.32 -2.66 -9.79
CA ASP A 15 -7.91 -2.29 -11.15
C ASP A 15 -7.36 -3.47 -11.97
N TYR A 16 -6.85 -4.52 -11.31
CA TYR A 16 -6.25 -5.68 -11.99
C TYR A 16 -7.19 -6.85 -12.17
N PHE A 17 -8.05 -7.13 -11.20
CA PHE A 17 -8.80 -8.39 -11.15
C PHE A 17 -10.29 -8.22 -11.27
N TRP A 18 -10.83 -7.01 -11.06
CA TRP A 18 -12.25 -6.73 -11.13
C TRP A 18 -12.61 -5.69 -12.17
N HIS A 19 -13.63 -6.01 -12.91
CA HIS A 19 -14.19 -5.29 -14.04
C HIS A 19 -13.82 -3.82 -14.15
N ARG A 20 -13.15 -3.47 -15.25
CA ARG A 20 -13.12 -2.07 -15.68
C ARG A 20 -14.58 -1.60 -15.80
N PRO A 21 -14.93 -0.45 -15.24
CA PRO A 21 -16.23 0.13 -15.46
C PRO A 21 -16.47 0.23 -16.95
N GLU A 22 -17.71 -0.01 -17.39
CA GLU A 22 -18.10 0.23 -18.78
C GLU A 22 -17.65 1.63 -19.23
N GLU A 23 -17.25 1.78 -20.49
CA GLU A 23 -16.80 3.05 -21.02
C GLU A 23 -17.79 4.16 -20.62
N GLY A 24 -17.31 5.17 -19.87
CA GLY A 24 -18.08 6.32 -19.42
C GLY A 24 -18.47 6.35 -17.93
N SER A 25 -18.20 5.33 -17.13
CA SER A 25 -18.40 5.43 -15.68
C SER A 25 -17.29 6.24 -15.03
N HIS A 26 -17.64 7.33 -14.34
CA HIS A 26 -16.70 8.12 -13.56
C HIS A 26 -16.25 7.31 -12.34
N LYS A 27 -14.95 7.02 -12.23
CA LYS A 27 -14.34 6.57 -10.99
C LYS A 27 -14.23 7.77 -10.05
N ASP A 28 -15.22 7.95 -9.19
CA ASP A 28 -15.29 9.01 -8.21
C ASP A 28 -15.10 8.50 -6.78
N GLN A 29 -15.25 9.37 -5.79
CA GLN A 29 -15.10 8.99 -4.39
C GLN A 29 -16.13 7.98 -3.92
N GLN A 30 -17.34 7.97 -4.47
CA GLN A 30 -18.34 6.95 -4.14
C GLN A 30 -17.90 5.57 -4.65
N TYR A 31 -17.46 5.49 -5.89
CA TYR A 31 -16.90 4.28 -6.48
C TYR A 31 -15.75 3.72 -5.64
N PHE A 32 -14.78 4.55 -5.26
CA PHE A 32 -13.66 4.07 -4.45
C PHE A 32 -14.06 3.76 -3.00
N GLN A 33 -15.14 4.34 -2.47
CA GLN A 33 -15.66 3.93 -1.17
C GLN A 33 -16.21 2.50 -1.22
N GLU A 34 -16.95 2.15 -2.27
CA GLU A 34 -17.45 0.80 -2.49
C GLU A 34 -16.28 -0.21 -2.61
N VAL A 35 -15.21 0.18 -3.31
CA VAL A 35 -13.99 -0.65 -3.44
C VAL A 35 -13.32 -0.92 -2.09
N VAL A 36 -13.10 0.10 -1.26
CA VAL A 36 -12.42 -0.09 0.03
C VAL A 36 -13.32 -0.76 1.08
N ASP A 37 -14.62 -0.75 0.90
CA ASP A 37 -15.56 -1.43 1.79
C ASP A 37 -15.88 -2.88 1.38
N ALA A 38 -15.51 -3.28 0.16
CA ALA A 38 -15.79 -4.61 -0.39
C ALA A 38 -15.13 -5.73 0.44
N PRO A 39 -15.92 -6.62 1.09
CA PRO A 39 -15.37 -7.65 1.97
C PRO A 39 -14.45 -8.64 1.24
N GLU A 40 -14.77 -8.96 0.00
CA GLU A 40 -14.01 -9.87 -0.84
C GLU A 40 -12.63 -9.29 -1.20
N LEU A 41 -12.53 -7.97 -1.45
CA LEU A 41 -11.26 -7.30 -1.68
C LEU A 41 -10.41 -7.22 -0.41
N LYS A 42 -11.03 -6.97 0.74
CA LYS A 42 -10.33 -7.01 2.03
C LYS A 42 -9.76 -8.40 2.32
N ALA A 43 -10.54 -9.45 2.04
CA ALA A 43 -10.07 -10.83 2.21
C ALA A 43 -8.89 -11.13 1.26
N LEU A 44 -8.97 -10.73 0.01
CA LEU A 44 -7.89 -10.89 -0.98
C LEU A 44 -6.63 -10.11 -0.57
N VAL A 45 -6.75 -8.85 -0.13
CA VAL A 45 -5.64 -8.04 0.38
C VAL A 45 -4.93 -8.78 1.52
N ARG A 46 -5.69 -9.30 2.48
CA ARG A 46 -5.13 -10.05 3.59
C ARG A 46 -4.39 -11.31 3.12
N GLU A 47 -5.01 -12.12 2.27
CA GLU A 47 -4.41 -13.34 1.75
C GLU A 47 -3.09 -13.07 1.00
N LEU A 48 -3.09 -12.09 0.10
CA LEU A 48 -1.91 -11.75 -0.71
C LEU A 48 -0.74 -11.24 0.14
N ASN A 49 -1.01 -10.35 1.10
CA ASN A 49 0.05 -9.80 1.94
C ASN A 49 0.61 -10.82 2.93
N LEU A 50 -0.23 -11.70 3.48
CA LEU A 50 0.23 -12.84 4.30
C LEU A 50 1.11 -13.80 3.49
N ALA A 51 0.67 -14.18 2.30
CA ALA A 51 1.45 -15.06 1.42
C ALA A 51 2.80 -14.45 1.02
N ALA A 52 2.80 -13.15 0.70
CA ALA A 52 4.03 -12.43 0.37
C ALA A 52 5.03 -12.38 1.54
N ALA A 53 4.55 -12.09 2.75
CA ALA A 53 5.39 -12.09 3.95
C ALA A 53 5.95 -13.48 4.24
N ALA A 54 5.13 -14.53 4.13
CA ALA A 54 5.56 -15.91 4.34
C ALA A 54 6.63 -16.35 3.33
N LEU A 55 6.46 -16.03 2.04
CA LEU A 55 7.46 -16.34 1.00
C LEU A 55 8.78 -15.60 1.23
N ALA A 56 8.71 -14.32 1.61
CA ALA A 56 9.90 -13.53 1.92
C ALA A 56 10.64 -14.09 3.15
N ARG A 57 9.92 -14.50 4.20
CA ARG A 57 10.49 -15.13 5.39
C ARG A 57 11.16 -16.45 5.04
N GLN A 58 10.48 -17.32 4.29
CA GLN A 58 11.05 -18.58 3.85
C GLN A 58 12.38 -18.37 3.11
N ALA A 59 12.43 -17.43 2.18
CA ALA A 59 13.67 -17.14 1.43
C ALA A 59 14.78 -16.58 2.34
N CYS A 60 14.44 -15.80 3.36
CA CYS A 60 15.37 -15.34 4.38
C CYS A 60 15.93 -16.52 5.18
N ASP A 61 15.08 -17.40 5.68
CA ASP A 61 15.45 -18.53 6.52
C ASP A 61 16.36 -19.52 5.74
N GLU A 62 16.03 -19.81 4.49
CA GLU A 62 16.86 -20.64 3.60
C GLU A 62 18.26 -20.05 3.40
N ALA A 63 18.34 -18.73 3.18
CA ALA A 63 19.61 -18.05 2.99
C ALA A 63 20.42 -17.94 4.30
N GLU A 64 19.76 -17.72 5.44
CA GLU A 64 20.39 -17.73 6.77
C GLU A 64 20.96 -19.12 7.11
N ALA A 65 20.23 -20.18 6.79
CA ALA A 65 20.72 -21.56 6.97
C ALA A 65 21.97 -21.86 6.15
N ALA A 66 22.11 -21.20 4.97
CA ALA A 66 23.24 -21.40 4.08
C ALA A 66 24.52 -20.68 4.52
N ASP A 67 24.43 -19.46 5.09
CA ASP A 67 25.61 -18.63 5.38
C ASP A 67 25.68 -18.06 6.81
N GLY A 68 24.68 -18.34 7.64
CA GLY A 68 24.62 -17.93 9.05
C GLY A 68 24.42 -16.42 9.27
N LYS A 69 24.05 -15.66 8.22
CA LYS A 69 23.85 -14.21 8.33
C LYS A 69 22.38 -13.88 8.53
N PRO A 70 22.01 -13.12 9.57
CA PRO A 70 20.62 -12.72 9.80
C PRO A 70 20.08 -11.87 8.66
N ARG A 71 18.81 -12.08 8.31
CA ARG A 71 18.11 -11.36 7.27
C ARG A 71 16.76 -10.89 7.74
N LEU A 72 16.38 -9.70 7.30
CA LEU A 72 15.12 -9.07 7.66
C LEU A 72 14.17 -9.05 6.46
N VAL A 73 12.88 -9.12 6.74
CA VAL A 73 11.80 -8.96 5.78
C VAL A 73 11.21 -7.57 5.91
N ALA A 74 11.24 -6.79 4.83
CA ALA A 74 10.55 -5.51 4.75
C ALA A 74 9.19 -5.68 4.08
N GLY A 75 8.13 -5.29 4.77
CA GLY A 75 6.78 -5.21 4.21
C GLY A 75 6.64 -4.00 3.30
N SER A 76 6.62 -4.22 1.98
CA SER A 76 6.55 -3.17 0.98
C SER A 76 5.14 -2.58 0.87
N ILE A 77 5.07 -1.25 0.93
CA ILE A 77 3.86 -0.42 0.81
C ILE A 77 4.09 0.56 -0.33
N GLY A 78 3.76 0.14 -1.53
CA GLY A 78 3.94 0.92 -2.75
C GLY A 78 2.82 1.93 -3.02
N PRO A 79 2.95 2.74 -4.09
CA PRO A 79 1.92 3.67 -4.49
C PRO A 79 0.68 2.94 -5.01
N MET A 80 -0.47 3.60 -4.86
CA MET A 80 -1.71 3.16 -5.50
C MET A 80 -1.84 3.74 -6.91
N PRO A 81 -2.68 3.13 -7.79
CA PRO A 81 -2.92 3.62 -9.15
C PRO A 81 -3.72 4.93 -9.21
N VAL A 82 -4.01 5.52 -8.06
CA VAL A 82 -4.75 6.79 -7.91
C VAL A 82 -4.02 7.73 -6.96
N THR A 83 -4.16 9.04 -7.18
CA THR A 83 -3.52 10.08 -6.39
C THR A 83 -4.54 10.97 -5.70
N CYS A 84 -4.22 11.43 -4.49
CA CYS A 84 -4.99 12.47 -3.80
C CYS A 84 -4.59 13.90 -4.21
N SER A 85 -3.37 14.10 -4.72
CA SER A 85 -2.84 15.43 -4.99
C SER A 85 -3.30 15.99 -6.33
N LEU A 86 -3.52 15.12 -7.31
CA LEU A 86 -3.84 15.54 -8.69
C LEU A 86 -5.25 15.14 -9.10
N SER A 87 -5.84 15.98 -9.97
CA SER A 87 -7.04 15.60 -10.70
C SER A 87 -6.69 14.66 -11.85
N PRO A 88 -7.42 13.55 -12.04
CA PRO A 88 -7.33 12.76 -13.26
C PRO A 88 -8.06 13.42 -14.44
N ASP A 89 -8.86 14.46 -14.22
CA ASP A 89 -9.59 15.21 -15.25
C ASP A 89 -8.90 16.56 -15.49
N VAL A 90 -8.36 16.73 -16.69
CA VAL A 90 -7.70 17.96 -17.10
C VAL A 90 -8.64 19.17 -17.23
N ASN A 91 -9.95 18.92 -17.39
CA ASN A 91 -10.97 19.96 -17.49
C ASN A 91 -11.54 20.37 -16.14
N ASP A 92 -11.35 19.55 -15.11
CA ASP A 92 -11.72 19.85 -13.72
C ASP A 92 -10.52 19.66 -12.78
N PRO A 93 -9.64 20.64 -12.64
CA PRO A 93 -8.47 20.54 -11.78
C PRO A 93 -8.79 20.44 -10.28
N GLY A 94 -10.04 20.73 -9.89
CA GLY A 94 -10.53 20.55 -8.52
C GLY A 94 -11.00 19.14 -8.19
N PHE A 95 -11.32 18.35 -9.20
CA PHE A 95 -11.80 16.97 -9.00
C PHE A 95 -10.74 16.07 -8.33
N ARG A 96 -11.20 15.21 -7.41
CA ARG A 96 -10.38 14.15 -6.79
C ARG A 96 -11.17 12.86 -6.82
N ALA A 97 -10.62 11.86 -7.51
CA ALA A 97 -11.25 10.53 -7.61
C ALA A 97 -11.29 9.83 -6.24
N VAL A 98 -10.26 10.03 -5.42
CA VAL A 98 -10.15 9.49 -4.06
C VAL A 98 -9.91 10.59 -3.05
N ASN A 99 -10.22 10.32 -1.79
CA ASN A 99 -9.88 11.19 -0.67
C ASN A 99 -8.91 10.49 0.30
N PHE A 100 -8.32 11.28 1.19
CA PHE A 100 -7.35 10.82 2.18
C PHE A 100 -7.86 9.66 3.03
N ARG A 101 -9.13 9.68 3.44
CA ARG A 101 -9.73 8.64 4.30
C ARG A 101 -9.78 7.29 3.59
N GLN A 102 -10.13 7.27 2.30
CA GLN A 102 -10.18 6.06 1.49
C GLN A 102 -8.80 5.45 1.29
N LEU A 103 -7.80 6.28 0.98
CA LEU A 103 -6.42 5.81 0.87
C LEU A 103 -5.90 5.28 2.21
N ARG A 104 -6.14 5.99 3.31
CA ARG A 104 -5.78 5.56 4.66
C ARG A 104 -6.39 4.19 4.98
N GLN A 105 -7.68 3.98 4.68
CA GLN A 105 -8.34 2.69 4.91
C GLN A 105 -7.69 1.57 4.10
N ALA A 106 -7.46 1.78 2.81
CA ALA A 106 -6.83 0.78 1.94
C ALA A 106 -5.40 0.43 2.39
N TYR A 107 -4.60 1.43 2.80
CA TYR A 107 -3.27 1.20 3.37
C TYR A 107 -3.34 0.49 4.72
N ARG A 108 -4.31 0.83 5.56
CA ARG A 108 -4.49 0.19 6.87
C ARG A 108 -4.71 -1.33 6.72
N ASP A 109 -5.58 -1.74 5.80
CA ASP A 109 -5.87 -3.16 5.56
C ASP A 109 -4.61 -3.91 5.09
N GLN A 110 -3.78 -3.30 4.24
CA GLN A 110 -2.50 -3.84 3.81
C GLN A 110 -1.50 -3.95 4.96
N VAL A 111 -1.32 -2.88 5.74
CA VAL A 111 -0.36 -2.84 6.86
C VAL A 111 -0.69 -3.89 7.91
N LEU A 112 -1.97 -4.02 8.30
CA LEU A 112 -2.40 -5.05 9.25
C LEU A 112 -2.02 -6.45 8.77
N ALA A 113 -2.23 -6.76 7.49
CA ALA A 113 -1.89 -8.06 6.93
C ALA A 113 -0.37 -8.30 6.87
N LEU A 114 0.44 -7.28 6.56
CA LEU A 114 1.90 -7.39 6.59
C LEU A 114 2.43 -7.63 8.01
N LEU A 115 1.93 -6.90 9.00
CA LEU A 115 2.29 -7.09 10.41
C LEU A 115 1.86 -8.47 10.92
N GLU A 116 0.65 -8.93 10.59
CA GLU A 116 0.19 -10.29 10.89
C GLU A 116 1.08 -11.35 10.25
N GLY A 117 1.60 -11.08 9.04
CA GLY A 117 2.56 -11.93 8.33
C GLY A 117 3.97 -11.95 8.91
N GLY A 118 4.24 -11.14 9.94
CA GLY A 118 5.49 -11.15 10.69
C GLY A 118 6.66 -10.50 9.94
N VAL A 119 6.41 -9.40 9.23
CA VAL A 119 7.50 -8.59 8.67
C VAL A 119 8.30 -7.90 9.77
N ASP A 120 9.60 -7.73 9.57
CA ASP A 120 10.49 -7.12 10.57
C ASP A 120 10.50 -5.59 10.51
N MET A 121 10.04 -5.01 9.41
CA MET A 121 9.90 -3.57 9.19
C MET A 121 8.88 -3.27 8.10
N LEU A 122 8.40 -2.03 8.03
CA LEU A 122 7.57 -1.54 6.94
C LEU A 122 8.38 -0.60 6.04
N LEU A 123 8.18 -0.70 4.74
CA LEU A 123 8.84 0.13 3.73
C LEU A 123 7.79 0.85 2.87
N VAL A 124 7.55 2.13 3.16
CA VAL A 124 6.72 3.00 2.30
C VAL A 124 7.61 3.48 1.15
N GLU A 125 7.38 2.96 -0.04
CA GLU A 125 8.30 3.11 -1.16
C GLU A 125 7.69 3.71 -2.43
N THR A 126 8.59 4.10 -3.35
CA THR A 126 8.24 4.62 -4.68
C THR A 126 7.30 5.82 -4.58
N ILE A 127 7.50 6.65 -3.55
CA ILE A 127 6.63 7.79 -3.26
C ILE A 127 6.84 8.86 -4.32
N PHE A 128 5.80 9.13 -5.10
CA PHE A 128 5.72 10.27 -6.03
C PHE A 128 4.56 11.23 -5.70
N ASP A 129 3.61 10.82 -4.87
CA ASP A 129 2.54 11.65 -4.30
C ASP A 129 2.68 11.68 -2.76
N THR A 130 3.06 12.82 -2.22
CA THR A 130 3.31 12.96 -0.77
C THR A 130 2.04 12.88 0.06
N LEU A 131 0.86 13.19 -0.51
CA LEU A 131 -0.41 13.05 0.22
C LEU A 131 -0.81 11.58 0.34
N ASN A 132 -0.56 10.75 -0.69
CA ASN A 132 -0.71 9.31 -0.60
C ASN A 132 0.23 8.71 0.47
N ALA A 133 1.50 9.13 0.47
CA ALA A 133 2.47 8.70 1.48
C ALA A 133 2.04 9.07 2.90
N LYS A 134 1.51 10.28 3.10
CA LYS A 134 0.94 10.70 4.40
C LYS A 134 -0.22 9.82 4.82
N ALA A 135 -1.07 9.38 3.90
CA ALA A 135 -2.17 8.47 4.21
C ALA A 135 -1.66 7.09 4.68
N ALA A 136 -0.59 6.58 4.05
CA ALA A 136 0.06 5.34 4.47
C ALA A 136 0.71 5.49 5.86
N LEU A 137 1.51 6.53 6.08
CA LEU A 137 2.17 6.79 7.36
C LEU A 137 1.16 7.01 8.49
N PHE A 138 0.06 7.72 8.21
CA PHE A 138 -0.99 7.93 9.19
C PHE A 138 -1.68 6.61 9.58
N ALA A 139 -1.95 5.74 8.60
CA ALA A 139 -2.52 4.41 8.86
C ALA A 139 -1.58 3.54 9.71
N ILE A 140 -0.27 3.60 9.48
CA ILE A 140 0.75 2.91 10.27
C ILE A 140 0.75 3.41 11.71
N GLU A 141 0.76 4.73 11.91
CA GLU A 141 0.77 5.34 13.24
C GLU A 141 -0.47 4.97 14.05
N GLU A 142 -1.67 5.04 13.45
CA GLU A 142 -2.91 4.60 14.10
C GLU A 142 -2.83 3.14 14.57
N ILE A 143 -2.28 2.23 13.74
CA ILE A 143 -2.12 0.83 14.12
C ILE A 143 -1.16 0.69 15.29
N PHE A 144 -0.04 1.42 15.29
CA PHE A 144 0.94 1.38 16.38
C PHE A 144 0.41 1.98 17.68
N GLU A 145 -0.46 3.00 17.60
CA GLU A 145 -1.16 3.52 18.78
C GLU A 145 -2.17 2.52 19.34
N GLU A 146 -2.90 1.80 18.48
CA GLU A 146 -3.88 0.79 18.87
C GLU A 146 -3.23 -0.52 19.37
N GLN A 147 -2.09 -0.89 18.79
CA GLN A 147 -1.38 -2.15 19.03
C GLN A 147 0.13 -1.89 19.17
N PRO A 148 0.59 -1.28 20.28
CA PRO A 148 1.99 -0.89 20.45
C PRO A 148 2.99 -2.06 20.34
N GLU A 149 2.55 -3.27 20.68
CA GLU A 149 3.36 -4.49 20.58
C GLU A 149 3.65 -4.91 19.13
N SER A 150 2.86 -4.43 18.17
CA SER A 150 3.05 -4.68 16.73
C SER A 150 3.96 -3.66 16.06
N SER A 151 4.50 -2.69 16.82
CA SER A 151 5.33 -1.63 16.26
C SER A 151 6.65 -2.16 15.75
N VAL A 152 6.97 -1.83 14.50
CA VAL A 152 8.22 -2.18 13.81
C VAL A 152 8.86 -0.92 13.20
N PRO A 153 10.16 -0.93 12.88
CA PRO A 153 10.77 0.19 12.16
C PRO A 153 10.07 0.52 10.85
N VAL A 154 9.96 1.80 10.52
CA VAL A 154 9.38 2.28 9.26
C VAL A 154 10.46 2.97 8.43
N MET A 155 10.63 2.50 7.20
CA MET A 155 11.49 3.11 6.18
C MET A 155 10.63 3.87 5.17
N VAL A 156 11.19 4.96 4.63
CA VAL A 156 10.50 5.79 3.63
C VAL A 156 11.44 6.02 2.45
N SER A 157 10.98 5.70 1.24
CA SER A 157 11.74 5.84 0.00
C SER A 157 10.98 6.69 -1.01
N VAL A 158 11.55 7.84 -1.38
CA VAL A 158 10.93 8.83 -2.26
C VAL A 158 11.48 8.71 -3.68
N THR A 159 10.59 8.79 -4.67
CA THR A 159 10.94 8.85 -6.09
C THR A 159 10.96 10.30 -6.54
N LEU A 160 12.12 10.74 -7.05
CA LEU A 160 12.27 12.04 -7.64
C LEU A 160 11.72 12.01 -9.07
N THR A 161 10.73 12.85 -9.34
CA THR A 161 9.98 12.84 -10.61
C THR A 161 10.52 13.80 -11.66
N ASP A 162 11.40 14.72 -11.27
CA ASP A 162 11.99 15.70 -12.19
C ASP A 162 13.51 15.92 -11.94
N LYS A 163 14.14 16.65 -12.89
CA LYS A 163 15.57 17.01 -12.81
C LYS A 163 15.88 17.99 -11.67
N ALA A 164 14.88 18.66 -11.11
CA ALA A 164 15.04 19.59 -10.00
C ALA A 164 14.98 18.88 -8.63
N GLY A 165 14.81 17.55 -8.62
CA GLY A 165 14.76 16.75 -7.39
C GLY A 165 13.47 16.91 -6.63
N ARG A 166 12.33 17.13 -7.31
CA ARG A 166 11.01 17.29 -6.69
C ARG A 166 10.18 16.04 -6.82
N THR A 167 9.30 15.84 -5.81
CA THR A 167 8.16 14.93 -5.85
C THR A 167 6.87 15.74 -5.64
N LEU A 168 5.70 15.16 -5.92
CA LEU A 168 4.39 15.83 -5.74
C LEU A 168 4.01 15.95 -4.26
#